data_34b18f5ca5c21bd4895dd1cf7763e23b
#
_entry.id   34b18f5ca5c21bd4895dd1cf7763e23b
#
_cell.length_a   1.000
_cell.length_b   1.000
_cell.length_c   1.000
_cell.angle_alpha   90.00
_cell.angle_beta   90.00
_cell.angle_gamma   90.00
#
_symmetry.space_group_name_H-M   'P 1'
#
loop_
_entity.id
_entity.type
_entity.pdbx_description
1 polymer ?
#
loop_
_entity_poly.entity_id
_entity_poly.type
_entity_poly.pdbx_seq_one_letter_code
_entity_poly.pdbx_strand_id
1 'polypeptide(L)'
;LPERFDHDQRPAHATERASGITSNRRQTMQNRRSALSRVLTTAACAALVLATGSALAADHYPSKPIRLVVPYPAGGGTDIIARLMGTQLSQRWGQPVIVDNKPGASGMMGNDLVAKAPADGYTVLLGITALVQIPALYKKVPYQLSDLAPVSQAAKSADLVFVPRSSGITSLQQFVAKAKAQPGKLNYGSYGNATSSHLHGEQLKLKAGIDMVHVPYQGSGPEMAAMLGGQLESAFIDAAAAYPHIKSDKVSILAVTGSQRHPALPDVPTMAEAGYSGFEANGWFGYFVPASTPQPIVDKLGNELAAIVRMPEISKRLLDMGLIPVGSTPAEFKPLLARDAAHWKSIVDAAKISMD
;
A
#
# COMPACT_ATOMS: atom_id res chain seq x y z
N LEU A 1 -16.83 -33.20 -107.38
CA LEU A 1 -17.87 -33.23 -106.35
C LEU A 1 -17.23 -33.25 -104.98
N PRO A 2 -17.31 -32.17 -104.21
CA PRO A 2 -17.39 -32.31 -102.75
C PRO A 2 -18.33 -31.33 -102.09
N GLU A 3 -18.82 -31.77 -100.93
CA GLU A 3 -19.76 -31.14 -100.06
C GLU A 3 -19.19 -29.92 -99.24
N ARG A 4 -20.03 -28.98 -98.99
CA ARG A 4 -19.79 -27.86 -98.07
C ARG A 4 -20.12 -28.33 -96.67
N PHE A 5 -19.25 -27.96 -95.71
CA PHE A 5 -19.56 -27.91 -94.30
C PHE A 5 -19.65 -26.52 -93.82
N ASP A 6 -20.76 -26.18 -93.25
CA ASP A 6 -21.14 -24.95 -92.61
C ASP A 6 -20.74 -25.03 -91.08
N HIS A 7 -19.98 -24.09 -90.56
CA HIS A 7 -19.59 -24.02 -89.18
C HIS A 7 -19.87 -22.60 -88.66
N ASP A 8 -21.02 -22.44 -88.03
CA ASP A 8 -21.20 -21.27 -87.10
C ASP A 8 -22.19 -21.66 -85.99
N GLN A 9 -21.70 -22.15 -84.88
CA GLN A 9 -22.41 -22.13 -83.58
C GLN A 9 -21.43 -21.89 -82.47
N ARG A 10 -21.39 -20.62 -82.04
CA ARG A 10 -20.76 -20.22 -80.79
C ARG A 10 -21.79 -20.30 -79.68
N PRO A 11 -21.54 -20.93 -78.52
CA PRO A 11 -22.47 -20.98 -77.40
C PRO A 11 -22.44 -19.69 -76.58
N ALA A 12 -23.59 -19.06 -76.40
CA ALA A 12 -23.83 -17.82 -75.62
C ALA A 12 -24.01 -18.09 -74.12
N HIS A 13 -23.16 -18.85 -73.46
CA HIS A 13 -23.32 -19.23 -72.06
C HIS A 13 -22.21 -18.78 -71.10
N ALA A 14 -21.26 -17.91 -71.53
CA ALA A 14 -20.13 -17.53 -70.67
C ALA A 14 -20.34 -16.21 -69.85
N THR A 15 -21.35 -15.42 -70.15
CA THR A 15 -21.54 -14.06 -69.56
C THR A 15 -22.42 -14.03 -68.32
N GLU A 16 -23.28 -15.02 -68.07
CA GLU A 16 -24.19 -14.98 -66.90
C GLU A 16 -23.58 -15.47 -65.60
N ARG A 17 -22.51 -16.32 -65.63
CA ARG A 17 -21.87 -16.78 -64.39
C ARG A 17 -20.98 -15.77 -63.72
N ALA A 18 -20.43 -14.77 -64.40
CA ALA A 18 -19.55 -13.76 -63.85
C ALA A 18 -20.28 -12.67 -63.05
N SER A 19 -21.53 -12.34 -63.40
CA SER A 19 -22.33 -11.32 -62.71
C SER A 19 -22.89 -11.80 -61.37
N GLY A 20 -23.17 -13.11 -61.18
CA GLY A 20 -23.71 -13.68 -59.95
C GLY A 20 -22.67 -13.76 -58.82
N ILE A 21 -21.39 -13.96 -59.12
CA ILE A 21 -20.31 -14.11 -58.15
C ILE A 21 -19.91 -12.75 -57.53
N THR A 22 -19.94 -11.67 -58.30
CA THR A 22 -19.64 -10.31 -57.86
C THR A 22 -20.76 -9.70 -56.99
N SER A 23 -22.02 -10.03 -57.27
CA SER A 23 -23.14 -9.54 -56.46
C SER A 23 -23.19 -10.20 -55.08
N ASN A 24 -22.91 -11.50 -54.99
CA ASN A 24 -22.93 -12.25 -53.73
C ASN A 24 -21.75 -11.84 -52.79
N ARG A 25 -20.60 -11.49 -53.34
CA ARG A 25 -19.46 -10.95 -52.56
C ARG A 25 -19.75 -9.57 -52.02
N ARG A 26 -20.44 -8.71 -52.74
CA ARG A 26 -20.82 -7.36 -52.28
C ARG A 26 -21.87 -7.45 -51.16
N GLN A 27 -22.85 -8.34 -51.27
CA GLN A 27 -23.88 -8.55 -50.26
C GLN A 27 -23.32 -9.13 -48.96
N THR A 28 -22.36 -10.10 -49.03
CA THR A 28 -21.67 -10.63 -47.84
C THR A 28 -20.75 -9.62 -47.17
N MET A 29 -20.10 -8.71 -47.89
CA MET A 29 -19.31 -7.61 -47.32
C MET A 29 -20.20 -6.53 -46.67
N GLN A 30 -21.36 -6.22 -47.23
CA GLN A 30 -22.31 -5.28 -46.65
C GLN A 30 -22.93 -5.84 -45.37
N ASN A 31 -23.31 -7.12 -45.34
CA ASN A 31 -23.85 -7.80 -44.18
C ASN A 31 -22.79 -7.91 -43.02
N ARG A 32 -21.53 -8.12 -43.35
CA ARG A 32 -20.43 -8.10 -42.34
C ARG A 32 -20.18 -6.71 -41.78
N ARG A 33 -20.27 -5.66 -42.62
CA ARG A 33 -20.12 -4.26 -42.15
C ARG A 33 -21.30 -3.83 -41.27
N SER A 34 -22.51 -4.22 -41.61
CA SER A 34 -23.69 -3.92 -40.79
C SER A 34 -23.75 -4.74 -39.49
N ALA A 35 -23.23 -5.96 -39.46
CA ALA A 35 -23.06 -6.75 -38.23
C ALA A 35 -22.00 -6.15 -37.30
N LEU A 36 -20.85 -5.74 -37.84
CA LEU A 36 -19.79 -5.08 -37.07
C LEU A 36 -20.23 -3.72 -36.51
N SER A 37 -20.98 -2.91 -37.30
CA SER A 37 -21.51 -1.62 -36.80
C SER A 37 -22.53 -1.85 -35.68
N ARG A 38 -23.39 -2.87 -35.76
CA ARG A 38 -24.36 -3.19 -34.69
C ARG A 38 -23.66 -3.63 -33.41
N VAL A 39 -22.62 -4.47 -33.50
CA VAL A 39 -21.83 -4.92 -32.34
C VAL A 39 -21.10 -3.73 -31.69
N LEU A 40 -20.51 -2.83 -32.48
CA LEU A 40 -19.84 -1.63 -31.98
C LEU A 40 -20.84 -0.67 -31.32
N THR A 41 -22.04 -0.49 -31.90
CA THR A 41 -23.06 0.39 -31.31
C THR A 41 -23.61 -0.20 -30.01
N THR A 42 -23.83 -1.52 -29.95
CA THR A 42 -24.29 -2.18 -28.72
C THR A 42 -23.23 -2.13 -27.61
N ALA A 43 -21.95 -2.32 -27.96
CA ALA A 43 -20.86 -2.18 -27.02
C ALA A 43 -20.69 -0.75 -26.48
N ALA A 44 -20.85 0.27 -27.36
CA ALA A 44 -20.81 1.68 -26.97
C ALA A 44 -21.98 2.08 -26.06
N CYS A 45 -23.19 1.60 -26.36
CA CYS A 45 -24.36 1.82 -25.49
C CYS A 45 -24.21 1.12 -24.14
N ALA A 46 -23.69 -0.12 -24.10
CA ALA A 46 -23.43 -0.84 -22.86
C ALA A 46 -22.37 -0.11 -22.00
N ALA A 47 -21.31 0.41 -22.62
CA ALA A 47 -20.27 1.18 -21.92
C ALA A 47 -20.84 2.51 -21.36
N LEU A 48 -21.74 3.16 -22.09
CA LEU A 48 -22.39 4.41 -21.64
C LEU A 48 -23.33 4.17 -20.45
N VAL A 49 -24.08 3.07 -20.43
CA VAL A 49 -24.97 2.69 -19.32
C VAL A 49 -24.16 2.31 -18.07
N LEU A 50 -23.02 1.63 -18.23
CA LEU A 50 -22.12 1.33 -17.13
C LEU A 50 -21.46 2.58 -16.53
N ALA A 51 -21.09 3.55 -17.38
CA ALA A 51 -20.50 4.80 -16.93
C ALA A 51 -21.50 5.69 -16.17
N THR A 52 -22.76 5.78 -16.65
CA THR A 52 -23.82 6.54 -15.97
C THR A 52 -24.28 5.89 -14.65
N GLY A 53 -24.33 4.56 -14.58
CA GLY A 53 -24.64 3.83 -13.34
C GLY A 53 -23.61 4.03 -12.23
N SER A 54 -22.33 4.14 -12.59
CA SER A 54 -21.26 4.40 -11.62
C SER A 54 -21.26 5.82 -11.06
N ALA A 55 -21.63 6.82 -11.87
CA ALA A 55 -21.74 8.22 -11.43
C ALA A 55 -22.89 8.41 -10.43
N LEU A 56 -24.07 7.84 -10.70
CA LEU A 56 -25.22 7.89 -9.80
C LEU A 56 -24.96 7.19 -8.45
N ALA A 57 -24.16 6.11 -8.43
CA ALA A 57 -23.78 5.42 -7.20
C ALA A 57 -22.89 6.28 -6.30
N ALA A 58 -22.02 7.11 -6.87
CA ALA A 58 -21.15 8.00 -6.11
C ALA A 58 -21.90 9.19 -5.48
N ASP A 59 -22.94 9.69 -6.11
CA ASP A 59 -23.75 10.80 -5.58
C ASP A 59 -24.44 10.42 -4.26
N HIS A 60 -24.87 9.15 -4.11
CA HIS A 60 -25.52 8.63 -2.91
C HIS A 60 -24.56 7.94 -1.93
N TYR A 61 -23.26 7.85 -2.23
CA TYR A 61 -22.26 7.26 -1.33
C TYR A 61 -21.77 8.31 -0.31
N PRO A 62 -21.65 7.96 1.01
CA PRO A 62 -22.19 6.77 1.66
C PRO A 62 -23.68 6.93 2.04
N SER A 63 -24.49 5.88 1.87
CA SER A 63 -25.88 5.81 2.29
C SER A 63 -26.15 4.82 3.43
N LYS A 64 -25.11 4.10 3.87
CA LYS A 64 -25.12 3.12 4.96
C LYS A 64 -23.80 3.18 5.73
N PRO A 65 -23.69 2.54 6.90
CA PRO A 65 -22.47 2.50 7.69
C PRO A 65 -21.27 1.96 6.90
N ILE A 66 -20.10 2.57 7.13
CA ILE A 66 -18.81 2.15 6.57
C ILE A 66 -18.09 1.27 7.61
N ARG A 67 -17.60 0.13 7.18
CA ARG A 67 -16.76 -0.76 7.98
C ARG A 67 -15.28 -0.43 7.71
N LEU A 68 -14.59 0.09 8.73
CA LEU A 68 -13.16 0.38 8.66
C LEU A 68 -12.40 -0.77 9.32
N VAL A 69 -11.82 -1.65 8.50
CA VAL A 69 -11.05 -2.82 8.95
C VAL A 69 -9.64 -2.38 9.33
N VAL A 70 -9.24 -2.79 10.54
CA VAL A 70 -7.89 -2.59 11.08
C VAL A 70 -7.26 -3.96 11.29
N PRO A 71 -6.21 -4.34 10.54
CA PRO A 71 -5.62 -5.68 10.61
C PRO A 71 -4.69 -5.90 11.81
N TYR A 72 -4.87 -5.11 12.88
CA TYR A 72 -4.06 -5.12 14.09
C TYR A 72 -4.94 -5.04 15.35
N PRO A 73 -4.40 -5.42 16.53
CA PRO A 73 -5.14 -5.35 17.78
C PRO A 73 -5.64 -3.94 18.12
N ALA A 74 -6.75 -3.88 18.84
CA ALA A 74 -7.29 -2.64 19.38
C ALA A 74 -6.27 -1.99 20.36
N GLY A 75 -6.28 -0.65 20.41
CA GLY A 75 -5.38 0.15 21.27
C GLY A 75 -3.99 0.38 20.69
N GLY A 76 -3.63 -0.24 19.57
CA GLY A 76 -2.38 0.06 18.85
C GLY A 76 -2.49 1.33 18.02
N GLY A 77 -1.35 1.82 17.51
CA GLY A 77 -1.29 3.06 16.71
C GLY A 77 -2.25 3.08 15.52
N THR A 78 -2.39 1.95 14.80
CA THR A 78 -3.32 1.83 13.67
C THR A 78 -4.78 1.99 14.12
N ASP A 79 -5.15 1.40 15.26
CA ASP A 79 -6.51 1.50 15.82
C ASP A 79 -6.83 2.94 16.27
N ILE A 80 -5.87 3.62 16.90
CA ILE A 80 -6.02 5.02 17.33
C ILE A 80 -6.26 5.93 16.13
N ILE A 81 -5.48 5.76 15.06
CA ILE A 81 -5.66 6.51 13.81
C ILE A 81 -7.01 6.19 13.16
N ALA A 82 -7.40 4.90 13.12
CA ALA A 82 -8.68 4.49 12.57
C ALA A 82 -9.85 5.16 13.27
N ARG A 83 -9.82 5.20 14.62
CA ARG A 83 -10.88 5.84 15.43
C ARG A 83 -10.88 7.36 15.28
N LEU A 84 -9.71 7.99 15.25
CA LEU A 84 -9.57 9.43 15.01
C LEU A 84 -10.19 9.82 13.68
N MET A 85 -9.76 9.17 12.60
CA MET A 85 -10.22 9.46 11.25
C MET A 85 -11.66 9.01 11.01
N GLY A 86 -12.05 7.85 11.54
CA GLY A 86 -13.41 7.32 11.44
C GLY A 86 -14.45 8.22 12.12
N THR A 87 -14.11 8.81 13.26
CA THR A 87 -14.98 9.80 13.95
C THR A 87 -15.19 11.02 13.06
N GLN A 88 -14.14 11.57 12.48
CA GLN A 88 -14.24 12.75 11.61
C GLN A 88 -15.03 12.44 10.33
N LEU A 89 -14.75 11.30 9.71
CA LEU A 89 -15.48 10.86 8.51
C LEU A 89 -16.98 10.66 8.81
N SER A 90 -17.31 10.06 9.96
CA SER A 90 -18.69 9.86 10.40
C SER A 90 -19.42 11.20 10.61
N GLN A 91 -18.78 12.16 11.26
CA GLN A 91 -19.35 13.50 11.49
C GLN A 91 -19.61 14.25 10.17
N ARG A 92 -18.67 14.19 9.24
CA ARG A 92 -18.76 14.90 7.96
C ARG A 92 -19.77 14.30 6.99
N TRP A 93 -19.93 12.98 7.02
CA TRP A 93 -20.81 12.25 6.09
C TRP A 93 -22.16 11.87 6.68
N GLY A 94 -22.35 12.04 7.99
CA GLY A 94 -23.61 11.68 8.66
C GLY A 94 -23.89 10.18 8.67
N GLN A 95 -22.89 9.35 8.34
CA GLN A 95 -22.99 7.90 8.33
C GLN A 95 -22.01 7.30 9.34
N PRO A 96 -22.40 6.26 10.11
CA PRO A 96 -21.49 5.63 11.06
C PRO A 96 -20.26 5.03 10.36
N VAL A 97 -19.07 5.23 10.96
CA VAL A 97 -17.84 4.52 10.59
C VAL A 97 -17.47 3.58 11.72
N ILE A 98 -17.57 2.28 11.48
CA ILE A 98 -17.37 1.23 12.47
C ILE A 98 -15.97 0.66 12.32
N VAL A 99 -15.12 0.89 13.33
CA VAL A 99 -13.77 0.32 13.37
C VAL A 99 -13.86 -1.15 13.78
N ASP A 100 -13.38 -2.04 12.93
CA ASP A 100 -13.41 -3.48 13.09
C ASP A 100 -11.98 -4.06 13.09
N ASN A 101 -11.47 -4.41 14.25
CA ASN A 101 -10.13 -4.97 14.40
C ASN A 101 -10.11 -6.45 13.98
N LYS A 102 -9.29 -6.80 12.99
CA LYS A 102 -9.10 -8.15 12.45
C LYS A 102 -7.60 -8.53 12.47
N PRO A 103 -7.01 -8.70 13.65
CA PRO A 103 -5.60 -9.05 13.78
C PRO A 103 -5.33 -10.48 13.31
N GLY A 104 -4.08 -10.75 12.94
CA GLY A 104 -3.58 -12.08 12.66
C GLY A 104 -2.59 -12.11 11.50
N ALA A 105 -1.58 -12.98 11.62
CA ALA A 105 -0.55 -13.21 10.62
C ALA A 105 0.07 -11.91 10.08
N SER A 106 0.57 -11.04 10.96
CA SER A 106 1.15 -9.73 10.61
C SER A 106 0.23 -8.80 9.81
N GLY A 107 -1.11 -8.98 9.94
CA GLY A 107 -2.11 -8.21 9.22
C GLY A 107 -2.66 -8.90 7.98
N MET A 108 -2.11 -10.04 7.55
CA MET A 108 -2.57 -10.75 6.34
C MET A 108 -4.07 -11.10 6.39
N MET A 109 -4.60 -11.46 7.58
CA MET A 109 -6.02 -11.81 7.71
C MET A 109 -6.96 -10.63 7.41
N GLY A 110 -6.68 -9.46 7.96
CA GLY A 110 -7.48 -8.26 7.70
C GLY A 110 -7.32 -7.74 6.28
N ASN A 111 -6.12 -7.81 5.72
CA ASN A 111 -5.85 -7.43 4.33
C ASN A 111 -6.63 -8.33 3.34
N ASP A 112 -6.59 -9.65 3.53
CA ASP A 112 -7.31 -10.62 2.72
C ASP A 112 -8.84 -10.45 2.80
N LEU A 113 -9.36 -10.17 4.02
CA LEU A 113 -10.77 -9.90 4.22
C LEU A 113 -11.24 -8.72 3.36
N VAL A 114 -10.47 -7.63 3.30
CA VAL A 114 -10.84 -6.47 2.51
C VAL A 114 -10.62 -6.72 1.02
N ALA A 115 -9.54 -7.38 0.63
CA ALA A 115 -9.28 -7.74 -0.77
C ALA A 115 -10.43 -8.54 -1.41
N LYS A 116 -11.12 -9.35 -0.61
CA LYS A 116 -12.26 -10.20 -1.02
C LYS A 116 -13.64 -9.61 -0.71
N ALA A 117 -13.71 -8.42 -0.14
CA ALA A 117 -14.98 -7.77 0.19
C ALA A 117 -15.71 -7.26 -1.07
N PRO A 118 -17.03 -7.01 -0.99
CA PRO A 118 -17.76 -6.33 -2.05
C PRO A 118 -17.10 -4.99 -2.40
N ALA A 119 -16.93 -4.73 -3.70
CA ALA A 119 -16.28 -3.53 -4.23
C ALA A 119 -17.25 -2.32 -4.29
N ASP A 120 -17.99 -2.08 -3.22
CA ASP A 120 -19.01 -1.02 -3.10
C ASP A 120 -18.54 0.19 -2.26
N GLY A 121 -17.28 0.18 -1.79
CA GLY A 121 -16.68 1.24 -1.00
C GLY A 121 -17.03 1.21 0.51
N TYR A 122 -17.88 0.29 0.97
CA TYR A 122 -18.31 0.22 2.37
C TYR A 122 -17.43 -0.66 3.27
N THR A 123 -16.48 -1.37 2.70
CA THR A 123 -15.42 -2.05 3.45
C THR A 123 -14.09 -1.41 3.07
N VAL A 124 -13.51 -0.70 4.03
CA VAL A 124 -12.28 0.08 3.87
C VAL A 124 -11.21 -0.53 4.78
N LEU A 125 -9.99 -0.68 4.29
CA LEU A 125 -8.83 -1.11 5.06
C LEU A 125 -8.04 0.12 5.52
N LEU A 126 -7.63 0.17 6.77
CA LEU A 126 -6.49 0.98 7.19
C LEU A 126 -5.28 0.05 7.33
N GLY A 127 -4.46 0.00 6.29
CA GLY A 127 -3.23 -0.78 6.24
C GLY A 127 -2.00 0.03 6.62
N ILE A 128 -0.91 -0.70 6.87
CA ILE A 128 0.42 -0.11 7.07
C ILE A 128 1.40 -0.67 6.03
N THR A 129 2.62 -0.18 6.02
CA THR A 129 3.69 -0.57 5.08
C THR A 129 3.90 -2.08 4.95
N ALA A 130 3.58 -2.86 6.00
CA ALA A 130 3.61 -4.32 5.95
C ALA A 130 2.80 -4.91 4.79
N LEU A 131 1.76 -4.21 4.31
CA LEU A 131 0.98 -4.60 3.14
C LEU A 131 1.83 -4.85 1.89
N VAL A 132 2.88 -4.04 1.67
CA VAL A 132 3.81 -4.16 0.54
C VAL A 132 5.09 -4.94 0.88
N GLN A 133 5.40 -5.14 2.17
CA GLN A 133 6.58 -5.87 2.63
C GLN A 133 6.35 -7.39 2.68
N ILE A 134 5.17 -7.81 3.13
CA ILE A 134 4.78 -9.22 3.30
C ILE A 134 4.97 -10.04 2.02
N PRO A 135 4.55 -9.57 0.81
CA PRO A 135 4.74 -10.34 -0.42
C PRO A 135 6.20 -10.63 -0.80
N ALA A 136 7.16 -9.86 -0.27
CA ALA A 136 8.58 -10.12 -0.48
C ALA A 136 9.15 -11.15 0.50
N LEU A 137 8.50 -11.39 1.64
CA LEU A 137 9.01 -12.17 2.77
C LEU A 137 8.39 -13.56 2.88
N TYR A 138 7.14 -13.72 2.43
CA TYR A 138 6.38 -14.96 2.52
C TYR A 138 6.11 -15.55 1.15
N LYS A 139 6.30 -16.87 0.98
CA LYS A 139 5.96 -17.57 -0.28
C LYS A 139 4.47 -17.69 -0.51
N LYS A 140 3.68 -17.72 0.57
CA LYS A 140 2.22 -17.86 0.49
C LYS A 140 1.56 -16.67 1.17
N VAL A 141 1.01 -15.77 0.36
CA VAL A 141 0.23 -14.61 0.81
C VAL A 141 -1.19 -14.76 0.28
N PRO A 142 -2.24 -14.62 1.12
CA PRO A 142 -3.62 -14.88 0.71
C PRO A 142 -4.21 -13.79 -0.19
N TYR A 143 -3.53 -12.65 -0.35
CA TYR A 143 -3.91 -11.51 -1.19
C TYR A 143 -2.76 -11.07 -2.10
N GLN A 144 -3.08 -10.32 -3.14
CA GLN A 144 -2.11 -9.59 -3.96
C GLN A 144 -2.32 -8.08 -3.76
N LEU A 145 -1.26 -7.30 -3.92
CA LEU A 145 -1.38 -5.83 -3.83
C LEU A 145 -2.34 -5.28 -4.90
N SER A 146 -2.44 -5.94 -6.05
CA SER A 146 -3.39 -5.64 -7.12
C SER A 146 -4.86 -5.85 -6.75
N ASP A 147 -5.16 -6.59 -5.68
CA ASP A 147 -6.53 -6.83 -5.22
C ASP A 147 -7.09 -5.64 -4.43
N LEU A 148 -6.23 -4.64 -4.15
CA LEU A 148 -6.55 -3.46 -3.36
C LEU A 148 -6.28 -2.18 -4.16
N ALA A 149 -7.26 -1.27 -4.18
CA ALA A 149 -7.09 0.08 -4.71
C ALA A 149 -6.67 1.04 -3.59
N PRO A 150 -5.57 1.79 -3.75
CA PRO A 150 -5.16 2.81 -2.79
C PRO A 150 -6.13 4.00 -2.82
N VAL A 151 -6.49 4.49 -1.64
CA VAL A 151 -7.43 5.59 -1.45
C VAL A 151 -6.71 6.85 -0.97
N SER A 152 -5.97 6.76 0.13
CA SER A 152 -5.23 7.91 0.69
C SER A 152 -4.14 7.44 1.64
N GLN A 153 -2.96 8.03 1.57
CA GLN A 153 -1.97 7.95 2.63
C GLN A 153 -2.32 8.97 3.72
N ALA A 154 -2.65 8.49 4.91
CA ALA A 154 -3.00 9.36 6.03
C ALA A 154 -1.77 10.03 6.64
N ALA A 155 -0.75 9.24 6.95
CA ALA A 155 0.46 9.72 7.63
C ALA A 155 1.67 8.86 7.27
N LYS A 156 2.86 9.40 7.54
CA LYS A 156 4.14 8.67 7.58
C LYS A 156 4.54 8.44 9.03
N SER A 157 5.25 7.34 9.28
CA SER A 157 5.90 7.04 10.55
C SER A 157 7.36 6.73 10.29
N ALA A 158 8.24 7.48 10.94
CA ALA A 158 9.66 7.16 10.95
C ALA A 158 9.94 6.12 12.04
N ASP A 159 10.98 5.31 11.86
CA ASP A 159 11.53 4.50 12.93
C ASP A 159 12.69 5.26 13.59
N LEU A 160 12.74 5.21 14.90
CA LEU A 160 13.80 5.79 15.72
C LEU A 160 14.71 4.68 16.21
N VAL A 161 16.03 4.88 16.13
CA VAL A 161 17.02 3.95 16.63
C VAL A 161 17.31 4.25 18.09
N PHE A 162 16.84 3.40 18.98
CA PHE A 162 17.01 3.49 20.41
C PHE A 162 18.15 2.63 20.93
N VAL A 163 18.82 3.11 21.99
CA VAL A 163 19.69 2.33 22.86
C VAL A 163 19.40 2.68 24.32
N PRO A 164 19.69 1.80 25.30
CA PRO A 164 19.62 2.15 26.72
C PRO A 164 20.62 3.28 27.02
N ARG A 165 20.20 4.30 27.77
CA ARG A 165 21.10 5.40 28.19
C ARG A 165 22.25 4.88 29.05
N SER A 166 22.01 3.82 29.83
CA SER A 166 23.03 3.13 30.64
C SER A 166 24.17 2.53 29.81
N SER A 167 23.97 2.35 28.48
CA SER A 167 25.03 1.89 27.59
C SER A 167 26.16 2.91 27.37
N GLY A 168 25.90 4.20 27.67
CA GLY A 168 26.82 5.32 27.42
C GLY A 168 26.98 5.67 25.93
N ILE A 169 26.22 5.02 25.03
CA ILE A 169 26.29 5.25 23.59
C ILE A 169 25.46 6.49 23.23
N THR A 170 26.09 7.42 22.50
CA THR A 170 25.49 8.72 22.13
C THR A 170 25.41 8.95 20.62
N SER A 171 25.97 8.02 19.81
CA SER A 171 25.90 8.11 18.34
C SER A 171 25.75 6.73 17.70
N LEU A 172 25.21 6.70 16.49
CA LEU A 172 25.07 5.47 15.72
C LEU A 172 26.43 4.85 15.38
N GLN A 173 27.46 5.67 15.16
CA GLN A 173 28.83 5.23 14.91
C GLN A 173 29.40 4.48 16.11
N GLN A 174 29.18 4.96 17.35
CA GLN A 174 29.59 4.28 18.57
C GLN A 174 28.88 2.94 18.74
N PHE A 175 27.56 2.92 18.46
CA PHE A 175 26.78 1.67 18.48
C PHE A 175 27.34 0.64 17.49
N VAL A 176 27.57 1.04 16.24
CA VAL A 176 28.14 0.16 15.21
C VAL A 176 29.53 -0.31 15.58
N ALA A 177 30.37 0.55 16.12
CA ALA A 177 31.71 0.14 16.60
C ALA A 177 31.63 -0.93 17.70
N LYS A 178 30.70 -0.78 18.65
CA LYS A 178 30.46 -1.80 19.69
C LYS A 178 29.94 -3.11 19.09
N ALA A 179 28.99 -3.04 18.13
CA ALA A 179 28.46 -4.24 17.48
C ALA A 179 29.54 -4.98 16.67
N LYS A 180 30.44 -4.27 15.99
CA LYS A 180 31.59 -4.87 15.30
C LYS A 180 32.57 -5.57 16.26
N ALA A 181 32.77 -4.99 17.44
CA ALA A 181 33.65 -5.59 18.46
C ALA A 181 33.02 -6.83 19.14
N GLN A 182 31.70 -7.00 19.04
CA GLN A 182 30.97 -8.07 19.72
C GLN A 182 29.95 -8.74 18.76
N PRO A 183 30.43 -9.41 17.68
CA PRO A 183 29.52 -10.00 16.68
C PRO A 183 28.60 -11.04 17.32
N GLY A 184 27.30 -10.97 17.02
CA GLY A 184 26.25 -11.86 17.51
C GLY A 184 25.93 -11.72 19.02
N LYS A 185 26.50 -10.73 19.73
CA LYS A 185 26.22 -10.54 21.16
C LYS A 185 25.15 -9.50 21.46
N LEU A 186 25.03 -8.49 20.59
CA LEU A 186 24.01 -7.46 20.76
C LEU A 186 22.71 -7.91 20.11
N ASN A 187 21.59 -7.52 20.71
CA ASN A 187 20.27 -7.70 20.09
C ASN A 187 19.68 -6.38 19.58
N TYR A 188 18.71 -6.50 18.68
CA TYR A 188 17.84 -5.39 18.33
C TYR A 188 16.38 -5.81 18.36
N GLY A 189 15.53 -4.95 18.91
CA GLY A 189 14.07 -5.12 18.93
C GLY A 189 13.43 -4.67 17.63
N SER A 190 12.30 -5.29 17.30
CA SER A 190 11.36 -4.82 16.29
C SER A 190 9.93 -5.00 16.76
N TYR A 191 8.98 -4.18 16.21
CA TYR A 191 7.56 -4.34 16.50
C TYR A 191 6.91 -5.49 15.72
N GLY A 192 7.69 -6.36 15.14
CA GLY A 192 7.24 -7.63 14.55
C GLY A 192 8.03 -8.05 13.33
N ASN A 193 7.91 -9.33 13.04
CA ASN A 193 8.45 -9.90 11.80
C ASN A 193 7.81 -9.24 10.59
N ALA A 194 8.57 -9.07 9.51
CA ALA A 194 8.11 -8.49 8.25
C ALA A 194 7.59 -7.03 8.36
N THR A 195 8.01 -6.31 9.40
CA THR A 195 7.70 -4.88 9.57
C THR A 195 8.90 -4.01 9.16
N SER A 196 8.68 -2.70 9.02
CA SER A 196 9.75 -1.76 8.67
C SER A 196 10.89 -1.83 9.68
N SER A 197 10.62 -1.93 10.98
CA SER A 197 11.66 -2.00 12.01
C SER A 197 12.54 -3.23 11.88
N HIS A 198 11.97 -4.40 11.60
CA HIS A 198 12.74 -5.61 11.29
C HIS A 198 13.65 -5.38 10.08
N LEU A 199 13.08 -4.89 8.98
CA LEU A 199 13.83 -4.68 7.73
C LEU A 199 14.89 -3.60 7.85
N HIS A 200 14.65 -2.53 8.61
CA HIS A 200 15.66 -1.52 8.93
C HIS A 200 16.79 -2.09 9.78
N GLY A 201 16.51 -2.95 10.77
CA GLY A 201 17.52 -3.65 11.54
C GLY A 201 18.42 -4.52 10.66
N GLU A 202 17.85 -5.36 9.81
CA GLU A 202 18.59 -6.19 8.87
C GLU A 202 19.36 -5.34 7.82
N GLN A 203 18.78 -4.24 7.36
CA GLN A 203 19.47 -3.31 6.47
C GLN A 203 20.68 -2.66 7.14
N LEU A 204 20.59 -2.30 8.43
CA LEU A 204 21.73 -1.78 9.18
C LEU A 204 22.83 -2.84 9.33
N LYS A 205 22.45 -4.09 9.64
CA LYS A 205 23.42 -5.21 9.71
C LYS A 205 24.20 -5.33 8.41
N LEU A 206 23.52 -5.33 7.27
CA LEU A 206 24.17 -5.41 5.95
C LEU A 206 25.09 -4.22 5.67
N LYS A 207 24.57 -2.98 5.83
CA LYS A 207 25.32 -1.77 5.46
C LYS A 207 26.50 -1.48 6.38
N ALA A 208 26.37 -1.81 7.66
CA ALA A 208 27.42 -1.59 8.64
C ALA A 208 28.38 -2.78 8.75
N GLY A 209 28.06 -3.94 8.18
CA GLY A 209 28.84 -5.17 8.34
C GLY A 209 28.89 -5.62 9.80
N ILE A 210 27.74 -5.63 10.48
CA ILE A 210 27.58 -6.02 11.90
C ILE A 210 26.66 -7.23 12.01
N ASP A 211 26.87 -8.01 13.08
CA ASP A 211 26.00 -9.12 13.42
C ASP A 211 25.26 -8.84 14.72
N MET A 212 23.91 -8.93 14.69
CA MET A 212 23.01 -8.69 15.82
C MET A 212 21.87 -9.70 15.79
N VAL A 213 21.39 -10.07 16.98
CA VAL A 213 20.25 -10.98 17.14
C VAL A 213 18.94 -10.19 17.05
N HIS A 214 18.04 -10.61 16.17
CA HIS A 214 16.71 -10.02 16.06
C HIS A 214 15.77 -10.54 17.15
N VAL A 215 15.04 -9.63 17.83
CA VAL A 215 14.03 -9.94 18.85
C VAL A 215 12.69 -9.32 18.45
N PRO A 216 11.76 -10.09 17.84
CA PRO A 216 10.47 -9.57 17.42
C PRO A 216 9.47 -9.49 18.59
N TYR A 217 8.72 -8.38 18.65
CA TYR A 217 7.63 -8.14 19.58
C TYR A 217 6.28 -8.12 18.86
N GLN A 218 5.19 -8.20 19.62
CA GLN A 218 3.82 -8.12 19.07
C GLN A 218 3.32 -6.66 19.03
N GLY A 219 4.09 -5.79 18.35
CA GLY A 219 3.82 -4.37 18.23
C GLY A 219 4.79 -3.48 18.98
N SER A 220 4.78 -2.19 18.68
CA SER A 220 5.72 -1.19 19.20
C SER A 220 5.57 -0.93 20.71
N GLY A 221 4.38 -1.10 21.27
CA GLY A 221 4.17 -0.91 22.72
C GLY A 221 4.97 -1.89 23.58
N PRO A 222 4.83 -3.22 23.39
CA PRO A 222 5.66 -4.22 24.05
C PRO A 222 7.15 -4.06 23.77
N GLU A 223 7.55 -3.69 22.57
CA GLU A 223 8.93 -3.41 22.20
C GLU A 223 9.50 -2.22 23.00
N MET A 224 8.76 -1.10 23.06
CA MET A 224 9.13 0.08 23.85
C MET A 224 9.25 -0.25 25.34
N ALA A 225 8.33 -1.03 25.87
CA ALA A 225 8.38 -1.48 27.26
C ALA A 225 9.66 -2.30 27.55
N ALA A 226 10.03 -3.21 26.65
CA ALA A 226 11.25 -3.99 26.74
C ALA A 226 12.51 -3.12 26.66
N MET A 227 12.53 -2.11 25.77
CA MET A 227 13.61 -1.15 25.68
C MET A 227 13.76 -0.34 26.97
N LEU A 228 12.68 0.20 27.51
CA LEU A 228 12.67 0.93 28.79
C LEU A 228 13.03 0.04 29.99
N GLY A 229 12.77 -1.26 29.87
CA GLY A 229 13.13 -2.29 30.88
C GLY A 229 14.57 -2.78 30.78
N GLY A 230 15.35 -2.31 29.79
CA GLY A 230 16.75 -2.71 29.58
C GLY A 230 16.94 -4.14 29.08
N GLN A 231 15.92 -4.71 28.41
CA GLN A 231 15.98 -6.06 27.82
C GLN A 231 16.59 -6.06 26.42
N LEU A 232 16.75 -4.89 25.82
CA LEU A 232 17.26 -4.70 24.46
C LEU A 232 18.52 -3.82 24.49
N GLU A 233 19.55 -4.21 23.71
CA GLU A 233 20.72 -3.37 23.46
C GLU A 233 20.44 -2.28 22.42
N SER A 234 19.49 -2.51 21.51
CA SER A 234 18.99 -1.51 20.56
C SER A 234 17.58 -1.86 20.12
N ALA A 235 16.88 -0.90 19.51
CA ALA A 235 15.58 -1.13 18.89
C ALA A 235 15.31 -0.14 17.77
N PHE A 236 14.53 -0.57 16.77
CA PHE A 236 13.93 0.31 15.75
C PHE A 236 12.46 0.46 16.10
N ILE A 237 12.08 1.56 16.74
CA ILE A 237 10.73 1.78 17.26
C ILE A 237 10.06 2.87 16.45
N ASP A 238 8.82 2.65 16.02
CA ASP A 238 8.05 3.69 15.30
C ASP A 238 7.83 4.93 16.17
N ALA A 239 7.82 6.10 15.52
CA ALA A 239 7.74 7.38 16.20
C ALA A 239 6.46 7.52 17.04
N ALA A 240 5.34 6.89 16.64
CA ALA A 240 4.09 7.00 17.38
C ALA A 240 4.17 6.35 18.77
N ALA A 241 4.77 5.16 18.88
CA ALA A 241 5.00 4.52 20.17
C ALA A 241 6.15 5.16 20.95
N ALA A 242 7.15 5.68 20.25
CA ALA A 242 8.32 6.31 20.85
C ALA A 242 8.02 7.69 21.44
N TYR A 243 7.11 8.45 20.83
CA TYR A 243 6.90 9.88 21.14
C TYR A 243 6.65 10.19 22.63
N PRO A 244 5.83 9.43 23.38
CA PRO A 244 5.65 9.66 24.82
C PRO A 244 6.94 9.49 25.64
N HIS A 245 7.96 8.83 25.10
CA HIS A 245 9.19 8.41 25.78
C HIS A 245 10.45 9.10 25.28
N ILE A 246 10.36 10.01 24.29
CA ILE A 246 11.54 10.69 23.70
C ILE A 246 12.33 11.53 24.72
N LYS A 247 11.72 11.95 25.82
CA LYS A 247 12.36 12.69 26.92
C LYS A 247 12.74 11.80 28.10
N SER A 248 12.59 10.47 27.97
CA SER A 248 12.96 9.54 29.04
C SER A 248 14.45 9.58 29.31
N ASP A 249 14.83 9.53 30.57
CA ASP A 249 16.20 9.40 31.04
C ASP A 249 16.76 7.98 30.88
N LYS A 250 15.92 7.01 30.50
CA LYS A 250 16.32 5.60 30.35
C LYS A 250 16.89 5.26 28.99
N VAL A 251 16.59 6.05 27.97
CA VAL A 251 16.95 5.73 26.58
C VAL A 251 17.61 6.92 25.88
N SER A 252 18.42 6.61 24.86
CA SER A 252 18.97 7.59 23.92
C SER A 252 18.52 7.25 22.50
N ILE A 253 18.23 8.29 21.70
CA ILE A 253 17.87 8.15 20.29
C ILE A 253 19.10 8.50 19.46
N LEU A 254 19.55 7.58 18.63
CA LEU A 254 20.80 7.73 17.87
C LEU A 254 20.57 8.25 16.45
N ALA A 255 19.46 7.91 15.85
CA ALA A 255 19.11 8.31 14.48
C ALA A 255 17.60 8.11 14.21
N VAL A 256 17.12 8.69 13.12
CA VAL A 256 15.76 8.55 12.60
C VAL A 256 15.79 8.13 11.13
N THR A 257 14.88 7.26 10.72
CA THR A 257 14.68 6.94 9.29
C THR A 257 13.96 8.08 8.59
N GLY A 258 14.03 8.11 7.25
CA GLY A 258 13.46 9.15 6.42
C GLY A 258 14.52 10.04 5.77
N SER A 259 14.09 10.83 4.80
CA SER A 259 14.96 11.76 4.05
C SER A 259 15.26 13.07 4.79
N GLN A 260 14.54 13.30 5.89
CA GLN A 260 14.66 14.51 6.72
C GLN A 260 14.55 14.14 8.19
N ARG A 261 15.11 14.99 9.06
CA ARG A 261 14.95 14.86 10.51
C ARG A 261 13.47 14.93 10.89
N HIS A 262 13.11 14.21 11.95
CA HIS A 262 11.73 14.24 12.43
C HIS A 262 11.40 15.62 13.01
N PRO A 263 10.25 16.27 12.67
CA PRO A 263 9.93 17.62 13.11
C PRO A 263 9.95 17.81 14.64
N ALA A 264 9.57 16.76 15.39
CA ALA A 264 9.59 16.78 16.85
C ALA A 264 10.96 16.46 17.46
N LEU A 265 11.96 16.11 16.66
CA LEU A 265 13.30 15.68 17.06
C LEU A 265 14.38 16.35 16.17
N PRO A 266 14.43 17.69 16.12
CA PRO A 266 15.32 18.40 15.19
C PRO A 266 16.81 18.15 15.45
N ASP A 267 17.17 17.73 16.67
CA ASP A 267 18.55 17.45 17.05
C ASP A 267 18.98 16.02 16.74
N VAL A 268 18.04 15.10 16.44
CA VAL A 268 18.33 13.71 16.10
C VAL A 268 18.66 13.62 14.61
N PRO A 269 19.86 13.12 14.23
CA PRO A 269 20.23 13.01 12.83
C PRO A 269 19.41 11.93 12.11
N THR A 270 19.26 12.08 10.80
CA THR A 270 18.78 10.97 9.95
C THR A 270 19.83 9.87 9.89
N MET A 271 19.41 8.64 9.48
CA MET A 271 20.35 7.56 9.21
C MET A 271 21.40 7.96 8.17
N ALA A 272 21.01 8.73 7.15
CA ALA A 272 21.93 9.22 6.11
C ALA A 272 22.96 10.22 6.69
N GLU A 273 22.54 11.18 7.52
CA GLU A 273 23.45 12.09 8.25
C GLU A 273 24.38 11.35 9.20
N ALA A 274 23.93 10.21 9.77
CA ALA A 274 24.75 9.31 10.58
C ALA A 274 25.65 8.38 9.76
N GLY A 275 25.73 8.55 8.42
CA GLY A 275 26.63 7.80 7.55
C GLY A 275 26.02 6.53 6.90
N TYR A 276 24.71 6.30 7.05
CA TYR A 276 23.99 5.14 6.52
C TYR A 276 22.84 5.58 5.62
N SER A 277 23.08 5.75 4.32
CA SER A 277 22.05 6.05 3.32
C SER A 277 21.18 4.83 2.98
N GLY A 278 20.00 5.06 2.37
CA GLY A 278 19.06 4.02 1.95
C GLY A 278 17.96 3.73 2.98
N PHE A 279 17.87 4.54 4.05
CA PHE A 279 16.82 4.48 5.08
C PHE A 279 15.77 5.59 4.89
N GLU A 280 15.65 6.12 3.67
CA GLU A 280 14.76 7.24 3.38
C GLU A 280 13.29 6.82 3.27
N ALA A 281 13.01 5.52 3.09
CA ALA A 281 11.65 5.01 3.12
C ALA A 281 11.12 4.98 4.56
N ASN A 282 10.01 5.67 4.77
CA ASN A 282 9.29 5.64 6.05
C ASN A 282 8.16 4.61 6.02
N GLY A 283 7.81 4.13 7.20
CA GLY A 283 6.52 3.50 7.41
C GLY A 283 5.37 4.45 7.04
N TRP A 284 4.20 3.91 6.73
CA TRP A 284 3.01 4.71 6.43
C TRP A 284 1.74 4.01 6.90
N PHE A 285 0.71 4.83 7.09
CA PHE A 285 -0.67 4.44 7.30
C PHE A 285 -1.48 4.86 6.08
N GLY A 286 -2.17 3.92 5.45
CA GLY A 286 -2.90 4.17 4.22
C GLY A 286 -4.25 3.45 4.15
N TYR A 287 -5.20 4.09 3.48
CA TYR A 287 -6.53 3.56 3.25
C TYR A 287 -6.60 2.85 1.91
N PHE A 288 -7.32 1.72 1.90
CA PHE A 288 -7.53 0.91 0.70
C PHE A 288 -8.97 0.41 0.65
N VAL A 289 -9.41 0.10 -0.56
CA VAL A 289 -10.67 -0.59 -0.84
C VAL A 289 -10.40 -1.74 -1.83
N PRO A 290 -11.34 -2.68 -2.07
CA PRO A 290 -11.19 -3.69 -3.12
C PRO A 290 -10.89 -3.05 -4.48
N ALA A 291 -10.02 -3.67 -5.27
CA ALA A 291 -9.51 -3.09 -6.53
C ALA A 291 -10.59 -2.71 -7.55
N SER A 292 -11.71 -3.47 -7.56
CA SER A 292 -12.83 -3.22 -8.48
C SER A 292 -13.81 -2.14 -7.98
N THR A 293 -13.52 -1.45 -6.88
CA THR A 293 -14.37 -0.34 -6.39
C THR A 293 -14.43 0.77 -7.43
N PRO A 294 -15.64 1.27 -7.78
CA PRO A 294 -15.81 2.33 -8.78
C PRO A 294 -14.94 3.56 -8.46
N GLN A 295 -14.20 4.05 -9.47
CA GLN A 295 -13.27 5.17 -9.28
C GLN A 295 -13.89 6.40 -8.63
N PRO A 296 -15.14 6.82 -8.96
CA PRO A 296 -15.79 7.96 -8.29
C PRO A 296 -15.94 7.78 -6.78
N ILE A 297 -16.15 6.53 -6.29
CA ILE A 297 -16.21 6.23 -4.86
C ILE A 297 -14.81 6.32 -4.23
N VAL A 298 -13.79 5.78 -4.91
CA VAL A 298 -12.39 5.87 -4.48
C VAL A 298 -11.96 7.32 -4.34
N ASP A 299 -12.27 8.15 -5.34
CA ASP A 299 -11.92 9.57 -5.36
C ASP A 299 -12.66 10.35 -4.26
N LYS A 300 -13.96 10.11 -4.09
CA LYS A 300 -14.77 10.77 -3.05
C LYS A 300 -14.23 10.44 -1.65
N LEU A 301 -13.98 9.17 -1.38
CA LEU A 301 -13.42 8.73 -0.10
C LEU A 301 -12.00 9.27 0.10
N GLY A 302 -11.14 9.23 -0.92
CA GLY A 302 -9.77 9.70 -0.85
C GLY A 302 -9.67 11.19 -0.61
N ASN A 303 -10.45 11.99 -1.35
CA ASN A 303 -10.48 13.45 -1.18
C ASN A 303 -10.99 13.84 0.22
N GLU A 304 -11.99 13.14 0.75
CA GLU A 304 -12.51 13.39 2.08
C GLU A 304 -11.48 13.05 3.18
N LEU A 305 -10.85 11.88 3.10
CA LEU A 305 -9.79 11.50 4.02
C LEU A 305 -8.59 12.47 3.97
N ALA A 306 -8.21 12.91 2.78
CA ALA A 306 -7.16 13.90 2.60
C ALA A 306 -7.55 15.25 3.24
N ALA A 307 -8.80 15.69 3.07
CA ALA A 307 -9.31 16.92 3.67
C ALA A 307 -9.29 16.82 5.21
N ILE A 308 -9.70 15.68 5.79
CA ILE A 308 -9.68 15.45 7.23
C ILE A 308 -8.24 15.53 7.77
N VAL A 309 -7.27 14.87 7.14
CA VAL A 309 -5.86 14.91 7.57
C VAL A 309 -5.32 16.34 7.57
N ARG A 310 -5.73 17.17 6.61
CA ARG A 310 -5.30 18.58 6.48
C ARG A 310 -5.97 19.56 7.47
N MET A 311 -6.97 19.11 8.23
CA MET A 311 -7.57 19.93 9.28
C MET A 311 -6.53 20.21 10.36
N PRO A 312 -6.36 21.47 10.80
CA PRO A 312 -5.29 21.84 11.75
C PRO A 312 -5.28 21.01 13.03
N GLU A 313 -6.45 20.73 13.59
CA GLU A 313 -6.61 19.92 14.80
C GLU A 313 -6.23 18.44 14.57
N ILE A 314 -6.51 17.88 13.38
CA ILE A 314 -6.16 16.47 13.05
C ILE A 314 -4.68 16.38 12.74
N SER A 315 -4.14 17.30 11.92
CA SER A 315 -2.71 17.39 11.66
C SER A 315 -1.92 17.53 12.96
N LYS A 316 -2.36 18.40 13.87
CA LYS A 316 -1.72 18.55 15.18
C LYS A 316 -1.77 17.25 15.98
N ARG A 317 -2.92 16.58 16.04
CA ARG A 317 -3.04 15.29 16.76
C ARG A 317 -2.11 14.22 16.20
N LEU A 318 -1.97 14.13 14.87
CA LEU A 318 -1.03 13.22 14.24
C LEU A 318 0.42 13.55 14.61
N LEU A 319 0.79 14.85 14.58
CA LEU A 319 2.12 15.31 15.02
C LEU A 319 2.36 15.03 16.51
N ASP A 320 1.36 15.24 17.37
CA ASP A 320 1.44 14.92 18.80
C ASP A 320 1.57 13.40 19.07
N MET A 321 1.24 12.57 18.08
CA MET A 321 1.47 11.12 18.08
C MET A 321 2.81 10.73 17.43
N GLY A 322 3.68 11.69 17.10
CA GLY A 322 4.94 11.43 16.40
C GLY A 322 4.78 11.02 14.93
N LEU A 323 3.64 11.29 14.34
CA LEU A 323 3.37 10.98 12.93
C LEU A 323 3.49 12.23 12.06
N ILE A 324 3.89 12.06 10.82
CA ILE A 324 3.95 13.15 9.84
C ILE A 324 2.67 13.09 8.99
N PRO A 325 1.74 14.05 9.13
CA PRO A 325 0.51 14.09 8.34
C PRO A 325 0.81 14.21 6.85
N VAL A 326 0.05 13.50 6.01
CA VAL A 326 0.19 13.55 4.55
C VAL A 326 -1.12 13.97 3.89
N GLY A 327 -2.18 13.20 4.03
CA GLY A 327 -3.46 13.44 3.38
C GLY A 327 -3.35 13.45 1.86
N SER A 328 -2.84 12.35 1.28
CA SER A 328 -2.68 12.23 -0.18
C SER A 328 -4.00 11.92 -0.88
N THR A 329 -4.06 12.28 -2.15
CA THR A 329 -5.08 11.77 -3.08
C THR A 329 -4.76 10.32 -3.50
N PRO A 330 -5.72 9.57 -4.08
CA PRO A 330 -5.45 8.24 -4.64
C PRO A 330 -4.35 8.24 -5.70
N ALA A 331 -4.31 9.27 -6.55
CA ALA A 331 -3.33 9.41 -7.62
C ALA A 331 -1.90 9.63 -7.08
N GLU A 332 -1.75 10.34 -5.98
CA GLU A 332 -0.47 10.56 -5.30
C GLU A 332 0.00 9.32 -4.54
N PHE A 333 -0.93 8.54 -3.97
CA PHE A 333 -0.58 7.36 -3.18
C PHE A 333 -0.19 6.14 -4.02
N LYS A 334 -0.82 5.94 -5.17
CA LYS A 334 -0.62 4.77 -6.04
C LYS A 334 0.85 4.56 -6.46
N PRO A 335 1.60 5.56 -6.96
CA PRO A 335 3.00 5.36 -7.35
C PRO A 335 3.92 5.08 -6.16
N LEU A 336 3.58 5.56 -4.95
CA LEU A 336 4.33 5.27 -3.74
C LEU A 336 4.36 3.76 -3.45
N LEU A 337 3.23 3.07 -3.58
CA LEU A 337 3.14 1.64 -3.28
C LEU A 337 4.06 0.79 -4.15
N ALA A 338 4.12 1.07 -5.47
CA ALA A 338 4.99 0.34 -6.39
C ALA A 338 6.48 0.58 -6.08
N ARG A 339 6.84 1.84 -5.79
CA ARG A 339 8.20 2.20 -5.39
C ARG A 339 8.60 1.52 -4.09
N ASP A 340 7.73 1.55 -3.07
CA ASP A 340 8.01 0.98 -1.76
C ASP A 340 8.08 -0.55 -1.84
N ALA A 341 7.19 -1.21 -2.60
CA ALA A 341 7.27 -2.66 -2.82
C ALA A 341 8.62 -3.07 -3.44
N ALA A 342 9.10 -2.33 -4.46
CA ALA A 342 10.39 -2.59 -5.08
C ALA A 342 11.56 -2.34 -4.11
N HIS A 343 11.50 -1.25 -3.34
CA HIS A 343 12.52 -0.90 -2.34
C HIS A 343 12.63 -1.98 -1.26
N TRP A 344 11.52 -2.36 -0.63
CA TRP A 344 11.52 -3.36 0.43
C TRP A 344 11.94 -4.75 -0.08
N LYS A 345 11.49 -5.11 -1.30
CA LYS A 345 11.96 -6.35 -1.92
C LYS A 345 13.48 -6.36 -2.10
N SER A 346 14.09 -5.25 -2.50
CA SER A 346 15.54 -5.17 -2.66
C SER A 346 16.29 -5.39 -1.34
N ILE A 347 15.75 -4.93 -0.21
CA ILE A 347 16.31 -5.17 1.13
C ILE A 347 16.17 -6.64 1.51
N VAL A 348 14.99 -7.22 1.32
CA VAL A 348 14.72 -8.63 1.63
C VAL A 348 15.66 -9.56 0.84
N ASP A 349 15.81 -9.31 -0.47
CA ASP A 349 16.68 -10.09 -1.35
C ASP A 349 18.15 -9.98 -0.91
N ALA A 350 18.63 -8.76 -0.62
CA ALA A 350 20.00 -8.51 -0.19
C ALA A 350 20.30 -9.13 1.18
N ALA A 351 19.36 -9.06 2.11
CA ALA A 351 19.51 -9.65 3.44
C ALA A 351 19.20 -11.15 3.47
N LYS A 352 18.72 -11.74 2.36
CA LYS A 352 18.29 -13.14 2.25
C LYS A 352 17.29 -13.55 3.34
N ILE A 353 16.37 -12.66 3.66
CA ILE A 353 15.34 -12.90 4.68
C ILE A 353 14.21 -13.72 4.05
N SER A 354 13.78 -14.77 4.74
CA SER A 354 12.55 -15.52 4.44
C SER A 354 11.86 -15.81 5.76
N MET A 355 10.52 -15.76 5.73
CA MET A 355 9.67 -15.99 6.91
C MET A 355 8.91 -17.32 6.81
N ASP A 356 9.22 -18.17 5.82
CA ASP A 356 8.69 -19.54 5.64
C ASP A 356 9.59 -20.61 6.26
#